data_a66c1e0e9196e1da88063d68450c2e15
#
_entry.id   a66c1e0e9196e1da88063d68450c2e15
#
_cell.length_a   1.000
_cell.length_b   1.000
_cell.length_c   1.000
_cell.angle_alpha   90.00
_cell.angle_beta   90.00
_cell.angle_gamma   90.00
#
_symmetry.space_group_name_H-M   'P 1'
#
loop_
_entity.id
_entity.type
_entity.pdbx_description
1 polymer ?
#
loop_
_entity_poly.entity_id
_entity_poly.type
_entity_poly.pdbx_seq_one_letter_code
_entity_poly.pdbx_strand_id
1 'polypeptide(L)'
;AWKDSVSAMKAADELAALKKQLADNEATIDEQSSSLTWRQAIIIGLCVLAAALAAALIIGGIVLLRFVLLTRKQKKVIKLANENNALKAKFISNISAQLEPTLQKLDKSVPEVQALLDFSSHIQTLSAIENAADEPVEMEDVQVQQFCEDMMEQIRDKVESGVVLKVNASKLTATINREYVTHILLHLLQNAAEYTPANGTIWLEYKKRGAHTHQFLVSDTGCGIPEEKREDVFKPFLEVHDLTKGDGLGLPTCKQMALRMNGDLDIDPEFTKGTRFVLELHT
;
A
#
# COMPACT_ATOMS: atom_id res chain seq x y z
N ALA A 1 65.89 90.23 13.01
CA ALA A 1 65.84 89.36 11.78
C ALA A 1 66.19 87.86 12.05
N TRP A 2 67.33 87.55 12.81
CA TRP A 2 67.63 86.10 13.01
C TRP A 2 66.73 85.38 14.02
N LYS A 3 66.24 86.05 15.09
CA LYS A 3 65.28 85.48 16.07
C LYS A 3 63.92 85.22 15.44
N ASP A 4 63.54 86.10 14.53
CA ASP A 4 62.23 85.96 13.85
C ASP A 4 62.23 84.81 12.82
N SER A 5 63.34 84.53 12.18
CA SER A 5 63.49 83.40 11.28
C SER A 5 63.45 82.05 11.98
N VAL A 6 64.05 81.99 13.19
CA VAL A 6 64.10 80.77 14.02
C VAL A 6 62.74 80.49 14.64
N SER A 7 61.94 81.54 15.02
CA SER A 7 60.60 81.38 15.50
C SER A 7 59.63 80.94 14.40
N ALA A 8 59.83 81.47 13.19
CA ALA A 8 59.02 81.08 11.98
C ALA A 8 59.28 79.62 11.58
N MET A 9 60.58 79.16 11.72
CA MET A 9 60.94 77.79 11.40
C MET A 9 60.32 76.82 12.42
N LYS A 10 60.40 77.17 13.75
CA LYS A 10 59.71 76.34 14.76
C LYS A 10 58.21 76.27 14.57
N ALA A 11 57.52 77.39 14.23
CA ALA A 11 56.11 77.42 13.94
C ALA A 11 55.74 76.59 12.69
N ALA A 12 56.64 76.58 11.69
CA ALA A 12 56.46 75.73 10.48
C ALA A 12 56.60 74.23 10.82
N ASP A 13 57.58 73.86 11.70
CA ASP A 13 57.74 72.48 12.15
C ASP A 13 56.53 71.99 13.03
N GLU A 14 56.08 72.86 13.93
CA GLU A 14 54.87 72.58 14.71
C GLU A 14 53.61 72.44 13.83
N LEU A 15 53.46 73.27 12.82
CA LEU A 15 52.35 73.17 11.87
C LEU A 15 52.45 71.88 11.04
N ALA A 16 53.67 71.48 10.63
CA ALA A 16 53.88 70.22 9.92
C ALA A 16 53.56 68.99 10.80
N ALA A 17 53.97 69.02 12.08
CA ALA A 17 53.60 67.97 13.07
C ALA A 17 52.12 67.86 13.33
N LEU A 18 51.41 69.02 13.47
CA LEU A 18 49.97 69.05 13.63
C LEU A 18 49.21 68.52 12.41
N LYS A 19 49.68 68.90 11.19
CA LYS A 19 49.08 68.36 9.95
C LYS A 19 49.26 66.86 9.86
N LYS A 20 50.43 66.34 10.22
CA LYS A 20 50.64 64.89 10.24
C LYS A 20 49.73 64.20 11.27
N GLN A 21 49.62 64.74 12.49
CA GLN A 21 48.67 64.21 13.47
C GLN A 21 47.21 64.22 12.98
N LEU A 22 46.81 65.29 12.31
CA LEU A 22 45.47 65.37 11.75
C LEU A 22 45.23 64.28 10.69
N ALA A 23 46.17 64.07 9.79
CA ALA A 23 46.06 63.04 8.73
C ALA A 23 46.05 61.63 9.36
N ASP A 24 46.89 61.36 10.36
CA ASP A 24 46.90 60.07 11.11
C ASP A 24 45.57 59.82 11.85
N ASN A 25 44.99 60.86 12.43
CA ASN A 25 43.68 60.77 13.10
C ASN A 25 42.54 60.59 12.08
N GLU A 26 42.57 61.25 10.94
CA GLU A 26 41.57 61.03 9.86
C GLU A 26 41.66 59.61 9.33
N ALA A 27 42.85 59.06 9.10
CA ALA A 27 43.01 57.67 8.68
C ALA A 27 42.47 56.68 9.70
N THR A 28 42.72 56.93 11.00
CA THR A 28 42.18 56.04 12.07
C THR A 28 40.65 56.12 12.19
N ILE A 29 40.06 57.31 12.00
CA ILE A 29 38.61 57.46 11.99
C ILE A 29 37.99 56.74 10.78
N ASP A 30 38.58 56.82 9.60
CA ASP A 30 38.11 56.14 8.42
C ASP A 30 38.21 54.58 8.57
N GLU A 31 39.29 54.08 9.14
CA GLU A 31 39.46 52.67 9.43
C GLU A 31 38.43 52.20 10.46
N GLN A 32 38.20 52.95 11.53
CA GLN A 32 37.17 52.61 12.54
C GLN A 32 35.78 52.68 11.97
N SER A 33 35.45 53.66 11.12
CA SER A 33 34.13 53.80 10.49
C SER A 33 33.84 52.66 9.55
N SER A 34 34.84 52.27 8.73
CA SER A 34 34.72 51.11 7.82
C SER A 34 34.53 49.79 8.58
N SER A 35 35.25 49.56 9.67
CA SER A 35 35.13 48.40 10.51
C SER A 35 33.74 48.36 11.24
N LEU A 36 33.20 49.51 11.62
CA LEU A 36 31.88 49.61 12.25
C LEU A 36 30.75 49.28 11.25
N THR A 37 30.85 49.79 10.02
CA THR A 37 29.86 49.49 8.93
C THR A 37 29.89 48.02 8.56
N TRP A 38 31.05 47.37 8.48
CA TRP A 38 31.19 45.92 8.28
C TRP A 38 30.53 45.10 9.40
N ARG A 39 30.76 45.46 10.66
CA ARG A 39 30.15 44.77 11.80
C ARG A 39 28.65 44.93 11.78
N GLN A 40 28.12 46.12 11.46
CA GLN A 40 26.66 46.35 11.33
C GLN A 40 26.07 45.51 10.19
N ALA A 41 26.74 45.44 9.04
CA ALA A 41 26.27 44.60 7.90
C ALA A 41 26.23 43.11 8.29
N ILE A 42 27.20 42.59 9.00
CA ILE A 42 27.19 41.20 9.49
C ILE A 42 26.07 40.95 10.46
N ILE A 43 25.82 41.87 11.41
CA ILE A 43 24.71 41.75 12.38
C ILE A 43 23.38 41.72 11.64
N ILE A 44 23.15 42.64 10.70
CA ILE A 44 21.92 42.67 9.89
C ILE A 44 21.76 41.37 9.11
N GLY A 45 22.82 40.86 8.47
CA GLY A 45 22.80 39.61 7.73
C GLY A 45 22.44 38.41 8.63
N LEU A 46 23.02 38.34 9.84
CA LEU A 46 22.68 37.29 10.81
C LEU A 46 21.23 37.38 11.29
N CYS A 47 20.72 38.61 11.52
CA CYS A 47 19.32 38.79 11.90
C CYS A 47 18.36 38.35 10.79
N VAL A 48 18.65 38.67 9.54
CA VAL A 48 17.84 38.23 8.37
C VAL A 48 17.87 36.71 8.24
N LEU A 49 19.05 36.10 8.38
CA LEU A 49 19.17 34.64 8.34
C LEU A 49 18.39 33.96 9.47
N ALA A 50 18.49 34.48 10.67
CA ALA A 50 17.75 33.95 11.83
C ALA A 50 16.23 34.07 11.63
N ALA A 51 15.76 35.21 11.09
CA ALA A 51 14.35 35.41 10.76
C ALA A 51 13.85 34.44 9.68
N ALA A 52 14.68 34.21 8.64
CA ALA A 52 14.36 33.25 7.57
C ALA A 52 14.28 31.80 8.10
N LEU A 53 15.21 31.38 8.98
CA LEU A 53 15.19 30.08 9.62
C LEU A 53 13.95 29.90 10.53
N ALA A 54 13.60 30.93 11.30
CA ALA A 54 12.41 30.89 12.14
C ALA A 54 11.13 30.77 11.30
N ALA A 55 11.01 31.50 10.19
CA ALA A 55 9.90 31.37 9.26
C ALA A 55 9.82 29.99 8.64
N ALA A 56 10.95 29.39 8.23
CA ALA A 56 11.00 28.05 7.68
C ALA A 56 10.53 26.98 8.69
N LEU A 57 10.94 27.11 9.96
CA LEU A 57 10.50 26.21 11.03
C LEU A 57 8.99 26.32 11.30
N ILE A 58 8.44 27.54 11.28
CA ILE A 58 6.99 27.76 11.45
C ILE A 58 6.21 27.13 10.29
N ILE A 59 6.64 27.36 9.06
CA ILE A 59 5.99 26.78 7.86
C ILE A 59 6.07 25.25 7.92
N GLY A 60 7.25 24.69 8.22
CA GLY A 60 7.44 23.25 8.39
C GLY A 60 6.53 22.65 9.45
N GLY A 61 6.40 23.33 10.59
CA GLY A 61 5.49 22.95 11.68
C GLY A 61 4.01 22.94 11.25
N ILE A 62 3.57 23.97 10.51
CA ILE A 62 2.20 24.04 9.99
C ILE A 62 1.92 22.93 8.99
N VAL A 63 2.86 22.65 8.07
CA VAL A 63 2.73 21.56 7.09
C VAL A 63 2.64 20.21 7.79
N LEU A 64 3.52 19.96 8.77
CA LEU A 64 3.52 18.73 9.55
C LEU A 64 2.19 18.57 10.33
N LEU A 65 1.72 19.62 10.96
CA LEU A 65 0.45 19.60 11.69
C LEU A 65 -0.73 19.28 10.76
N ARG A 66 -0.79 19.92 9.58
CA ARG A 66 -1.82 19.64 8.57
C ARG A 66 -1.74 18.18 8.10
N PHE A 67 -0.54 17.67 7.83
CA PHE A 67 -0.34 16.28 7.44
C PHE A 67 -0.85 15.30 8.52
N VAL A 68 -0.50 15.53 9.79
CA VAL A 68 -0.97 14.69 10.91
C VAL A 68 -2.49 14.75 11.06
N LEU A 69 -3.10 15.94 10.94
CA LEU A 69 -4.56 16.08 11.03
C LEU A 69 -5.29 15.39 9.88
N LEU A 70 -4.78 15.51 8.64
CA LEU A 70 -5.35 14.83 7.49
C LEU A 70 -5.25 13.31 7.63
N THR A 71 -4.08 12.80 8.05
CA THR A 71 -3.88 11.37 8.28
C THR A 71 -4.81 10.84 9.38
N ARG A 72 -5.00 11.58 10.48
CA ARG A 72 -5.96 11.20 11.54
C ARG A 72 -7.39 11.20 11.03
N LYS A 73 -7.79 12.19 10.21
CA LYS A 73 -9.12 12.24 9.61
C LYS A 73 -9.36 11.07 8.67
N GLN A 74 -8.40 10.75 7.79
CA GLN A 74 -8.47 9.60 6.90
C GLN A 74 -8.58 8.28 7.68
N LYS A 75 -7.73 8.07 8.70
CA LYS A 75 -7.81 6.88 9.56
C LYS A 75 -9.17 6.74 10.25
N LYS A 76 -9.77 7.85 10.70
CA LYS A 76 -11.09 7.83 11.34
C LYS A 76 -12.20 7.47 10.35
N VAL A 77 -12.14 7.98 9.11
CA VAL A 77 -13.11 7.65 8.05
C VAL A 77 -12.98 6.18 7.65
N ILE A 78 -11.75 5.69 7.45
CA ILE A 78 -11.49 4.28 7.13
C ILE A 78 -11.99 3.37 8.27
N LYS A 79 -11.68 3.72 9.53
CA LYS A 79 -12.15 2.96 10.69
C LYS A 79 -13.68 2.90 10.74
N LEU A 80 -14.37 4.02 10.54
CA LEU A 80 -15.83 4.07 10.55
C LEU A 80 -16.45 3.28 9.38
N ALA A 81 -15.83 3.34 8.20
CA ALA A 81 -16.24 2.53 7.05
C ALA A 81 -16.06 1.02 7.33
N ASN A 82 -14.94 0.62 7.92
CA ASN A 82 -14.68 -0.76 8.30
C ASN A 82 -15.63 -1.25 9.39
N GLU A 83 -15.92 -0.43 10.41
CA GLU A 83 -16.91 -0.76 11.46
C GLU A 83 -18.31 -0.96 10.86
N ASN A 84 -18.74 -0.11 9.93
CA ASN A 84 -20.02 -0.27 9.24
C ASN A 84 -20.06 -1.54 8.38
N ASN A 85 -18.96 -1.87 7.69
CA ASN A 85 -18.89 -3.09 6.89
C ASN A 85 -18.90 -4.34 7.77
N ALA A 86 -18.15 -4.33 8.89
CA ALA A 86 -18.15 -5.41 9.87
C ALA A 86 -19.54 -5.62 10.50
N LEU A 87 -20.26 -4.54 10.82
CA LEU A 87 -21.63 -4.63 11.32
C LEU A 87 -22.60 -5.23 10.28
N LYS A 88 -22.47 -4.84 9.00
CA LYS A 88 -23.25 -5.42 7.90
C LYS A 88 -22.93 -6.91 7.74
N ALA A 89 -21.67 -7.29 7.71
CA ALA A 89 -21.24 -8.68 7.60
C ALA A 89 -21.75 -9.51 8.77
N LYS A 90 -21.64 -9.03 9.99
CA LYS A 90 -22.15 -9.68 11.20
C LYS A 90 -23.68 -9.84 11.17
N PHE A 91 -24.40 -8.83 10.70
CA PHE A 91 -25.87 -8.90 10.57
C PHE A 91 -26.27 -9.96 9.54
N ILE A 92 -25.63 -9.96 8.38
CA ILE A 92 -25.89 -10.94 7.32
C ILE A 92 -25.49 -12.36 7.78
N SER A 93 -24.36 -12.51 8.46
CA SER A 93 -23.92 -13.78 9.04
C SER A 93 -24.94 -14.34 10.05
N ASN A 94 -25.48 -13.49 10.91
CA ASN A 94 -26.52 -13.91 11.87
C ASN A 94 -27.79 -14.37 11.17
N ILE A 95 -28.21 -13.68 10.10
CA ILE A 95 -29.37 -14.09 9.29
C ILE A 95 -29.09 -15.42 8.61
N SER A 96 -27.92 -15.58 7.99
CA SER A 96 -27.52 -16.83 7.33
C SER A 96 -27.50 -18.02 8.31
N ALA A 97 -26.90 -17.82 9.50
CA ALA A 97 -26.89 -18.85 10.55
C ALA A 97 -28.28 -19.24 11.04
N GLN A 98 -29.24 -18.33 11.04
CA GLN A 98 -30.65 -18.62 11.39
C GLN A 98 -31.42 -19.32 10.27
N LEU A 99 -31.08 -19.03 9.00
CA LEU A 99 -31.71 -19.64 7.84
C LEU A 99 -31.18 -21.04 7.52
N GLU A 100 -29.91 -21.30 7.80
CA GLU A 100 -29.22 -22.55 7.46
C GLU A 100 -29.93 -23.82 7.95
N PRO A 101 -30.40 -23.92 9.22
CA PRO A 101 -31.13 -25.12 9.69
C PRO A 101 -32.43 -25.38 8.94
N THR A 102 -33.02 -24.32 8.37
CA THR A 102 -34.25 -24.44 7.57
C THR A 102 -33.92 -24.85 6.14
N LEU A 103 -32.87 -24.29 5.55
CA LEU A 103 -32.39 -24.62 4.20
C LEU A 103 -31.89 -26.07 4.12
N GLN A 104 -31.22 -26.57 5.18
CA GLN A 104 -30.73 -27.95 5.24
C GLN A 104 -31.85 -29.01 5.23
N LYS A 105 -33.08 -28.63 5.58
CA LYS A 105 -34.26 -29.52 5.54
C LYS A 105 -34.90 -29.56 4.17
N LEU A 106 -34.54 -28.66 3.27
CA LEU A 106 -35.07 -28.63 1.90
C LEU A 106 -34.31 -29.62 0.99
N ASP A 107 -34.93 -29.91 -0.15
CA ASP A 107 -34.32 -30.79 -1.15
C ASP A 107 -33.08 -30.11 -1.77
N LYS A 108 -31.91 -30.66 -1.46
CA LYS A 108 -30.62 -30.17 -1.95
C LYS A 108 -30.37 -30.45 -3.44
N SER A 109 -31.24 -31.20 -4.10
CA SER A 109 -31.16 -31.41 -5.56
C SER A 109 -31.68 -30.19 -6.34
N VAL A 110 -32.34 -29.24 -5.66
CA VAL A 110 -32.81 -27.99 -6.24
C VAL A 110 -31.67 -26.99 -6.30
N PRO A 111 -31.25 -26.51 -7.49
CA PRO A 111 -30.10 -25.62 -7.66
C PRO A 111 -30.18 -24.34 -6.81
N GLU A 112 -31.37 -23.78 -6.64
CA GLU A 112 -31.61 -22.57 -5.85
C GLU A 112 -31.37 -22.82 -4.34
N VAL A 113 -31.68 -24.00 -3.85
CA VAL A 113 -31.41 -24.39 -2.45
C VAL A 113 -29.92 -24.56 -2.22
N GLN A 114 -29.21 -25.20 -3.15
CA GLN A 114 -27.76 -25.34 -3.08
C GLN A 114 -27.07 -23.96 -3.12
N ALA A 115 -27.49 -23.09 -4.03
CA ALA A 115 -26.95 -21.73 -4.14
C ALA A 115 -27.14 -20.91 -2.85
N LEU A 116 -28.26 -21.06 -2.15
CA LEU A 116 -28.51 -20.42 -0.86
C LEU A 116 -27.64 -21.00 0.27
N LEU A 117 -27.39 -22.31 0.24
CA LEU A 117 -26.49 -22.95 1.20
C LEU A 117 -25.05 -22.50 1.01
N ASP A 118 -24.59 -22.43 -0.24
CA ASP A 118 -23.25 -21.96 -0.60
C ASP A 118 -23.06 -20.49 -0.20
N PHE A 119 -24.05 -19.65 -0.50
CA PHE A 119 -24.08 -18.25 -0.06
C PHE A 119 -24.02 -18.11 1.46
N SER A 120 -24.81 -18.90 2.20
CA SER A 120 -24.80 -18.91 3.67
C SER A 120 -23.42 -19.31 4.21
N SER A 121 -22.78 -20.33 3.62
CA SER A 121 -21.45 -20.80 3.99
C SER A 121 -20.36 -19.74 3.73
N HIS A 122 -20.40 -19.07 2.58
CA HIS A 122 -19.45 -18.01 2.23
C HIS A 122 -19.56 -16.82 3.19
N ILE A 123 -20.77 -16.41 3.57
CA ILE A 123 -20.99 -15.35 4.56
C ILE A 123 -20.43 -15.75 5.92
N GLN A 124 -20.64 -16.97 6.37
CA GLN A 124 -20.12 -17.46 7.65
C GLN A 124 -18.59 -17.47 7.64
N THR A 125 -17.98 -17.92 6.54
CA THR A 125 -16.53 -17.92 6.34
C THR A 125 -15.96 -16.50 6.39
N LEU A 126 -16.56 -15.56 5.64
CA LEU A 126 -16.15 -14.16 5.63
C LEU A 126 -16.25 -13.54 7.03
N SER A 127 -17.36 -13.78 7.72
CA SER A 127 -17.55 -13.29 9.09
C SER A 127 -16.56 -13.92 10.09
N ALA A 128 -16.23 -15.21 9.95
CA ALA A 128 -15.23 -15.87 10.77
C ALA A 128 -13.83 -15.27 10.56
N ILE A 129 -13.45 -14.99 9.31
CA ILE A 129 -12.19 -14.33 8.97
C ILE A 129 -12.11 -12.93 9.59
N GLU A 130 -13.18 -12.13 9.52
CA GLU A 130 -13.25 -10.80 10.09
C GLU A 130 -13.19 -10.83 11.64
N ASN A 131 -13.90 -11.75 12.28
CA ASN A 131 -13.91 -11.89 13.74
C ASN A 131 -12.56 -12.38 14.30
N ALA A 132 -11.83 -13.18 13.53
CA ALA A 132 -10.49 -13.67 13.89
C ALA A 132 -9.36 -12.70 13.53
N ALA A 133 -9.64 -11.42 13.21
CA ALA A 133 -8.67 -10.47 12.67
C ALA A 133 -7.41 -10.29 13.52
N ASP A 134 -7.51 -10.42 14.82
CA ASP A 134 -6.40 -10.27 15.79
C ASP A 134 -5.70 -11.60 16.12
N GLU A 135 -6.20 -12.74 15.62
CA GLU A 135 -5.60 -14.04 15.89
C GLU A 135 -4.45 -14.32 14.91
N PRO A 136 -3.34 -14.90 15.38
CA PRO A 136 -2.24 -15.28 14.48
C PRO A 136 -2.69 -16.39 13.53
N VAL A 137 -2.29 -16.27 12.28
CA VAL A 137 -2.55 -17.29 11.26
C VAL A 137 -1.46 -18.36 11.35
N GLU A 138 -1.87 -19.64 11.49
CA GLU A 138 -0.92 -20.75 11.52
C GLU A 138 -0.22 -20.90 10.17
N MET A 139 1.10 -20.97 10.20
CA MET A 139 1.95 -21.12 9.01
C MET A 139 2.65 -22.47 9.06
N GLU A 140 2.71 -23.17 7.93
CA GLU A 140 3.41 -24.44 7.80
C GLU A 140 4.30 -24.50 6.55
N ASP A 141 5.27 -25.38 6.56
CA ASP A 141 6.18 -25.60 5.43
C ASP A 141 5.54 -26.54 4.39
N VAL A 142 5.33 -26.02 3.20
CA VAL A 142 4.67 -26.74 2.10
C VAL A 142 5.64 -26.93 0.93
N GLN A 143 5.68 -28.15 0.38
CA GLN A 143 6.39 -28.46 -0.87
C GLN A 143 5.61 -27.90 -2.06
N VAL A 144 6.06 -26.75 -2.58
CA VAL A 144 5.28 -25.92 -3.50
C VAL A 144 4.90 -26.67 -4.80
N GLN A 145 5.83 -27.42 -5.39
CA GLN A 145 5.54 -28.14 -6.63
C GLN A 145 4.40 -29.14 -6.45
N GLN A 146 4.52 -30.02 -5.46
CA GLN A 146 3.50 -31.03 -5.17
C GLN A 146 2.16 -30.39 -4.83
N PHE A 147 2.19 -29.35 -4.03
CA PHE A 147 1.00 -28.60 -3.64
C PHE A 147 0.26 -28.01 -4.87
N CYS A 148 1.00 -27.38 -5.79
CA CYS A 148 0.40 -26.86 -7.03
C CYS A 148 -0.13 -27.96 -7.94
N GLU A 149 0.56 -29.10 -8.03
CA GLU A 149 0.10 -30.25 -8.80
C GLU A 149 -1.20 -30.82 -8.22
N ASP A 150 -1.28 -30.95 -6.88
CA ASP A 150 -2.48 -31.43 -6.18
C ASP A 150 -3.68 -30.48 -6.39
N MET A 151 -3.45 -29.16 -6.38
CA MET A 151 -4.49 -28.16 -6.64
C MET A 151 -5.00 -28.25 -8.08
N MET A 152 -4.11 -28.39 -9.03
CA MET A 152 -4.47 -28.50 -10.46
C MET A 152 -5.24 -29.80 -10.75
N GLU A 153 -4.91 -30.88 -10.07
CA GLU A 153 -5.62 -32.17 -10.23
C GLU A 153 -7.10 -32.06 -9.80
N GLN A 154 -7.41 -31.27 -8.78
CA GLN A 154 -8.78 -31.12 -8.27
C GLN A 154 -9.77 -30.44 -9.25
N ILE A 155 -9.25 -29.78 -10.28
CA ILE A 155 -10.11 -29.16 -11.31
C ILE A 155 -10.14 -29.94 -12.62
N ARG A 156 -9.40 -31.03 -12.73
CA ARG A 156 -9.24 -31.80 -13.98
C ARG A 156 -10.57 -32.24 -14.59
N ASP A 157 -11.49 -32.68 -13.75
CA ASP A 157 -12.83 -33.16 -14.18
C ASP A 157 -13.84 -32.03 -14.37
N LYS A 158 -13.46 -30.77 -14.07
CA LYS A 158 -14.34 -29.61 -14.16
C LYS A 158 -14.09 -28.73 -15.37
N VAL A 159 -13.04 -29.01 -16.14
CA VAL A 159 -12.66 -28.20 -17.30
C VAL A 159 -13.33 -28.70 -18.57
N GLU A 160 -13.56 -27.80 -19.51
CA GLU A 160 -14.09 -28.13 -20.84
C GLU A 160 -13.14 -29.04 -21.64
N SER A 161 -13.70 -29.74 -22.62
CA SER A 161 -12.95 -30.68 -23.46
C SER A 161 -11.79 -30.00 -24.18
N GLY A 162 -10.60 -30.61 -24.10
CA GLY A 162 -9.40 -30.13 -24.77
C GLY A 162 -8.67 -29.00 -24.04
N VAL A 163 -9.14 -28.58 -22.86
CA VAL A 163 -8.41 -27.57 -22.03
C VAL A 163 -7.11 -28.20 -21.54
N VAL A 164 -6.01 -27.45 -21.70
CA VAL A 164 -4.67 -27.84 -21.27
C VAL A 164 -4.36 -27.26 -19.91
N LEU A 165 -4.07 -28.13 -18.93
CA LEU A 165 -3.66 -27.75 -17.57
C LEU A 165 -2.13 -27.76 -17.47
N LYS A 166 -1.54 -26.66 -16.99
CA LYS A 166 -0.08 -26.51 -16.84
C LYS A 166 0.29 -26.03 -15.45
N VAL A 167 1.22 -26.73 -14.82
CA VAL A 167 1.84 -26.32 -13.55
C VAL A 167 3.28 -25.91 -13.81
N ASN A 168 3.67 -24.74 -13.31
CA ASN A 168 5.04 -24.24 -13.35
C ASN A 168 5.46 -23.82 -11.95
N ALA A 169 5.93 -24.76 -11.16
CA ALA A 169 6.33 -24.54 -9.78
C ALA A 169 7.70 -25.19 -9.51
N SER A 170 8.54 -24.50 -8.75
CA SER A 170 9.87 -24.98 -8.37
C SER A 170 9.78 -25.99 -7.22
N LYS A 171 10.77 -26.91 -7.14
CA LYS A 171 10.97 -27.82 -6.00
C LYS A 171 11.51 -27.05 -4.77
N LEU A 172 10.72 -26.16 -4.25
CA LEU A 172 11.05 -25.34 -3.09
C LEU A 172 10.02 -25.59 -1.98
N THR A 173 10.44 -25.30 -0.75
CA THR A 173 9.54 -25.21 0.40
C THR A 173 9.18 -23.75 0.62
N ALA A 174 7.90 -23.47 0.85
CA ALA A 174 7.40 -22.17 1.25
C ALA A 174 6.63 -22.31 2.56
N THR A 175 6.84 -21.37 3.47
CA THR A 175 6.10 -21.28 4.73
C THR A 175 4.83 -20.47 4.47
N ILE A 176 3.66 -21.13 4.45
CA ILE A 176 2.37 -20.51 4.11
C ILE A 176 1.27 -21.04 5.04
N ASN A 177 0.15 -20.35 5.13
CA ASN A 177 -1.07 -20.97 5.66
C ASN A 177 -1.70 -21.85 4.57
N ARG A 178 -1.56 -23.16 4.72
CA ARG A 178 -2.01 -24.13 3.72
C ARG A 178 -3.51 -24.05 3.47
N GLU A 179 -4.30 -23.90 4.52
CA GLU A 179 -5.76 -23.88 4.44
C GLU A 179 -6.24 -22.70 3.60
N TYR A 180 -5.77 -21.47 3.90
CA TYR A 180 -6.17 -20.28 3.17
C TYR A 180 -5.66 -20.29 1.73
N VAL A 181 -4.40 -20.68 1.51
CA VAL A 181 -3.85 -20.77 0.15
C VAL A 181 -4.58 -21.82 -0.67
N THR A 182 -4.93 -22.98 -0.08
CA THR A 182 -5.75 -24.01 -0.75
C THR A 182 -7.10 -23.45 -1.14
N HIS A 183 -7.80 -22.77 -0.23
CA HIS A 183 -9.11 -22.17 -0.52
C HIS A 183 -9.01 -21.15 -1.66
N ILE A 184 -8.05 -20.24 -1.59
CA ILE A 184 -7.83 -19.21 -2.61
C ILE A 184 -7.55 -19.86 -3.97
N LEU A 185 -6.55 -20.76 -4.03
CA LEU A 185 -6.15 -21.37 -5.30
C LEU A 185 -7.26 -22.21 -5.92
N LEU A 186 -7.99 -22.99 -5.12
CA LEU A 186 -9.11 -23.77 -5.63
C LEU A 186 -10.22 -22.87 -6.18
N HIS A 187 -10.56 -21.78 -5.50
CA HIS A 187 -11.56 -20.84 -6.00
C HIS A 187 -11.12 -20.19 -7.33
N LEU A 188 -9.86 -19.74 -7.41
CA LEU A 188 -9.32 -19.14 -8.64
C LEU A 188 -9.25 -20.15 -9.79
N LEU A 189 -8.85 -21.39 -9.51
CA LEU A 189 -8.80 -22.46 -10.49
C LEU A 189 -10.20 -22.89 -10.96
N GLN A 190 -11.19 -22.90 -10.08
CA GLN A 190 -12.59 -23.16 -10.44
C GLN A 190 -13.13 -22.06 -11.35
N ASN A 191 -12.88 -20.80 -11.04
CA ASN A 191 -13.21 -19.70 -11.93
C ASN A 191 -12.51 -19.85 -13.30
N ALA A 192 -11.22 -20.18 -13.30
CA ALA A 192 -10.49 -20.42 -14.54
C ALA A 192 -11.13 -21.58 -15.35
N ALA A 193 -11.56 -22.67 -14.70
CA ALA A 193 -12.24 -23.79 -15.36
C ALA A 193 -13.58 -23.39 -15.96
N GLU A 194 -14.35 -22.57 -15.27
CA GLU A 194 -15.68 -22.10 -15.71
C GLU A 194 -15.59 -21.15 -16.91
N TYR A 195 -14.61 -20.24 -16.91
CA TYR A 195 -14.52 -19.20 -17.94
C TYR A 195 -13.55 -19.54 -19.09
N THR A 196 -12.82 -20.64 -19.03
CA THR A 196 -11.93 -21.07 -20.12
C THR A 196 -12.69 -21.91 -21.14
N PRO A 197 -12.77 -21.47 -22.41
CA PRO A 197 -13.46 -22.24 -23.46
C PRO A 197 -12.69 -23.52 -23.81
N ALA A 198 -13.37 -24.43 -24.51
CA ALA A 198 -12.78 -25.65 -25.07
C ALA A 198 -11.48 -25.35 -25.84
N ASN A 199 -10.49 -26.21 -25.67
CA ASN A 199 -9.11 -26.06 -26.22
C ASN A 199 -8.33 -24.85 -25.66
N GLY A 200 -8.80 -24.21 -24.58
CA GLY A 200 -8.06 -23.18 -23.87
C GLY A 200 -6.93 -23.74 -23.02
N THR A 201 -6.31 -22.88 -22.22
CA THR A 201 -5.21 -23.28 -21.32
C THR A 201 -5.36 -22.60 -19.98
N ILE A 202 -5.11 -23.35 -18.91
CA ILE A 202 -5.05 -22.86 -17.54
C ILE A 202 -3.63 -23.11 -17.01
N TRP A 203 -3.03 -22.10 -16.39
CA TRP A 203 -1.72 -22.20 -15.76
C TRP A 203 -1.82 -21.92 -14.26
N LEU A 204 -1.12 -22.72 -13.46
CA LEU A 204 -0.78 -22.42 -12.09
C LEU A 204 0.74 -22.28 -11.99
N GLU A 205 1.21 -21.09 -11.71
CA GLU A 205 2.63 -20.78 -11.60
C GLU A 205 2.96 -20.33 -10.18
N TYR A 206 4.15 -20.71 -9.72
CA TYR A 206 4.72 -20.18 -8.50
C TYR A 206 6.02 -19.45 -8.79
N LYS A 207 6.19 -18.25 -8.21
CA LYS A 207 7.39 -17.44 -8.32
C LYS A 207 7.83 -16.95 -6.94
N LYS A 208 9.09 -17.17 -6.60
CA LYS A 208 9.71 -16.57 -5.43
C LYS A 208 10.36 -15.24 -5.83
N ARG A 209 9.94 -14.14 -5.25
CA ARG A 209 10.49 -12.80 -5.47
C ARG A 209 11.29 -12.34 -4.26
N GLY A 210 12.62 -12.47 -4.32
CA GLY A 210 13.50 -12.14 -3.19
C GLY A 210 13.45 -13.18 -2.06
N ALA A 211 13.75 -12.75 -0.85
CA ALA A 211 13.86 -13.64 0.32
C ALA A 211 12.48 -13.96 0.96
N HIS A 212 11.57 -13.01 0.94
CA HIS A 212 10.35 -12.99 1.75
C HIS A 212 9.05 -12.84 0.96
N THR A 213 9.09 -12.91 -0.38
CA THR A 213 7.88 -12.74 -1.20
C THR A 213 7.64 -13.96 -2.06
N HIS A 214 6.45 -14.52 -1.93
CA HIS A 214 5.96 -15.67 -2.67
C HIS A 214 4.76 -15.27 -3.52
N GLN A 215 4.74 -15.64 -4.79
CA GLN A 215 3.62 -15.36 -5.68
C GLN A 215 3.08 -16.66 -6.29
N PHE A 216 1.76 -16.85 -6.17
CA PHE A 216 1.02 -17.83 -6.94
C PHE A 216 0.21 -17.10 -8.00
N LEU A 217 0.35 -17.54 -9.25
CA LEU A 217 -0.33 -16.95 -10.40
C LEU A 217 -1.26 -17.99 -11.02
N VAL A 218 -2.55 -17.69 -11.04
CA VAL A 218 -3.55 -18.48 -11.76
C VAL A 218 -3.91 -17.71 -13.02
N SER A 219 -3.65 -18.29 -14.18
CA SER A 219 -3.90 -17.66 -15.48
C SER A 219 -4.77 -18.55 -16.35
N ASP A 220 -5.64 -17.95 -17.14
CA ASP A 220 -6.52 -18.63 -18.08
C ASP A 220 -6.54 -17.95 -19.46
N THR A 221 -7.14 -18.63 -20.44
CA THR A 221 -7.41 -18.06 -21.77
C THR A 221 -8.89 -17.78 -21.98
N GLY A 222 -9.59 -17.45 -20.91
CA GLY A 222 -11.02 -17.13 -20.94
C GLY A 222 -11.33 -15.73 -21.47
N CYS A 223 -12.56 -15.27 -21.20
CA CYS A 223 -13.04 -13.99 -21.69
C CYS A 223 -12.34 -12.75 -21.09
N GLY A 224 -11.56 -12.93 -19.99
CA GLY A 224 -10.94 -11.84 -19.27
C GLY A 224 -11.91 -11.03 -18.43
N ILE A 225 -11.36 -10.07 -17.66
CA ILE A 225 -12.14 -9.13 -16.84
C ILE A 225 -11.87 -7.71 -17.35
N PRO A 226 -12.92 -6.96 -17.77
CA PRO A 226 -12.79 -5.57 -18.19
C PRO A 226 -12.12 -4.71 -17.13
N GLU A 227 -11.32 -3.74 -17.55
CA GLU A 227 -10.50 -2.91 -16.65
C GLU A 227 -11.36 -2.21 -15.58
N GLU A 228 -12.52 -1.69 -15.98
CA GLU A 228 -13.46 -0.99 -15.09
C GLU A 228 -14.08 -1.89 -14.01
N LYS A 229 -14.02 -3.22 -14.17
CA LYS A 229 -14.57 -4.18 -13.22
C LYS A 229 -13.51 -4.84 -12.32
N ARG A 230 -12.22 -4.67 -12.61
CA ARG A 230 -11.13 -5.37 -11.91
C ARG A 230 -11.05 -5.08 -10.41
N GLU A 231 -11.33 -3.84 -10.00
CA GLU A 231 -11.41 -3.48 -8.59
C GLU A 231 -12.72 -3.94 -7.93
N ASP A 232 -13.79 -3.99 -8.73
CA ASP A 232 -15.12 -4.27 -8.22
C ASP A 232 -15.33 -5.76 -7.91
N VAL A 233 -14.66 -6.67 -8.62
CA VAL A 233 -14.79 -8.13 -8.39
C VAL A 233 -14.31 -8.57 -6.99
N PHE A 234 -13.52 -7.75 -6.28
CA PHE A 234 -13.09 -8.00 -4.91
C PHE A 234 -13.98 -7.35 -3.85
N LYS A 235 -15.02 -6.59 -4.26
CA LYS A 235 -15.97 -5.95 -3.34
C LYS A 235 -17.13 -6.89 -3.03
N PRO A 236 -17.40 -7.19 -1.76
CA PRO A 236 -18.50 -8.07 -1.40
C PRO A 236 -19.86 -7.42 -1.75
N PHE A 237 -20.82 -8.23 -2.16
CA PHE A 237 -22.23 -7.83 -2.44
C PHE A 237 -22.41 -6.87 -3.62
N LEU A 238 -21.43 -6.75 -4.51
CA LEU A 238 -21.58 -6.00 -5.74
C LEU A 238 -22.23 -6.91 -6.82
N GLU A 239 -23.39 -6.51 -7.32
CA GLU A 239 -24.09 -7.13 -8.47
C GLU A 239 -24.46 -8.63 -8.33
N VAL A 240 -25.02 -9.06 -7.19
CA VAL A 240 -25.65 -10.39 -7.11
C VAL A 240 -27.08 -10.29 -7.66
N HIS A 241 -27.27 -10.65 -8.92
CA HIS A 241 -28.60 -10.70 -9.55
C HIS A 241 -29.20 -12.10 -9.54
N ASP A 242 -28.38 -13.13 -9.50
CA ASP A 242 -28.79 -14.53 -9.59
C ASP A 242 -27.77 -15.40 -8.83
N LEU A 243 -28.17 -15.87 -7.65
CA LEU A 243 -27.33 -16.71 -6.79
C LEU A 243 -26.92 -18.04 -7.45
N THR A 244 -27.69 -18.52 -8.43
CA THR A 244 -27.36 -19.77 -9.14
C THR A 244 -26.17 -19.60 -10.09
N LYS A 245 -25.81 -18.35 -10.43
CA LYS A 245 -24.65 -17.99 -11.29
C LYS A 245 -23.45 -17.52 -10.50
N GLY A 246 -23.56 -17.50 -9.18
CA GLY A 246 -22.52 -17.08 -8.25
C GLY A 246 -23.01 -16.06 -7.23
N ASP A 247 -22.51 -16.14 -6.03
CA ASP A 247 -22.94 -15.31 -4.91
C ASP A 247 -22.16 -13.98 -4.77
N GLY A 248 -21.13 -13.78 -5.59
CA GLY A 248 -20.27 -12.59 -5.54
C GLY A 248 -19.41 -12.46 -4.28
N LEU A 249 -19.28 -13.53 -3.48
CA LEU A 249 -18.53 -13.54 -2.22
C LEU A 249 -17.17 -14.29 -2.31
N GLY A 250 -17.00 -15.13 -3.30
CA GLY A 250 -15.81 -15.97 -3.40
C GLY A 250 -14.51 -15.15 -3.51
N LEU A 251 -14.39 -14.25 -4.49
CA LEU A 251 -13.21 -13.40 -4.66
C LEU A 251 -12.99 -12.43 -3.48
N PRO A 252 -14.02 -11.75 -2.95
CA PRO A 252 -13.90 -10.98 -1.70
C PRO A 252 -13.36 -11.78 -0.53
N THR A 253 -13.84 -13.02 -0.33
CA THR A 253 -13.34 -13.92 0.73
C THR A 253 -11.88 -14.29 0.51
N CYS A 254 -11.49 -14.62 -0.73
CA CYS A 254 -10.09 -14.88 -1.10
C CYS A 254 -9.18 -13.67 -0.82
N LYS A 255 -9.63 -12.46 -1.15
CA LYS A 255 -8.91 -11.20 -0.86
C LYS A 255 -8.69 -11.02 0.64
N GLN A 256 -9.73 -11.23 1.47
CA GLN A 256 -9.62 -11.13 2.92
C GLN A 256 -8.66 -12.20 3.51
N MET A 257 -8.69 -13.44 3.01
CA MET A 257 -7.74 -14.48 3.41
C MET A 257 -6.29 -14.08 3.05
N ALA A 258 -6.06 -13.51 1.87
CA ALA A 258 -4.74 -13.04 1.45
C ALA A 258 -4.23 -11.92 2.38
N LEU A 259 -5.07 -10.92 2.68
CA LEU A 259 -4.75 -9.82 3.59
C LEU A 259 -4.43 -10.32 5.02
N ARG A 260 -5.12 -11.36 5.49
CA ARG A 260 -4.84 -12.00 6.78
C ARG A 260 -3.46 -12.67 6.84
N MET A 261 -2.94 -13.12 5.73
CA MET A 261 -1.59 -13.68 5.60
C MET A 261 -0.50 -12.63 5.31
N ASN A 262 -0.79 -11.35 5.56
CA ASN A 262 0.10 -10.23 5.19
C ASN A 262 0.45 -10.22 3.69
N GLY A 263 -0.51 -10.61 2.86
CA GLY A 263 -0.39 -10.68 1.41
C GLY A 263 -1.44 -9.84 0.71
N ASP A 264 -1.56 -10.06 -0.58
CA ASP A 264 -2.59 -9.44 -1.41
C ASP A 264 -3.02 -10.36 -2.56
N LEU A 265 -4.21 -10.12 -3.09
CA LEU A 265 -4.76 -10.83 -4.25
C LEU A 265 -5.23 -9.81 -5.28
N ASP A 266 -4.61 -9.79 -6.45
CA ASP A 266 -4.93 -8.84 -7.51
C ASP A 266 -4.99 -9.49 -8.89
N ILE A 267 -5.47 -8.72 -9.87
CA ILE A 267 -5.49 -9.09 -11.28
C ILE A 267 -4.30 -8.41 -11.97
N ASP A 268 -3.50 -9.20 -12.71
CA ASP A 268 -2.40 -8.69 -13.52
C ASP A 268 -2.94 -7.87 -14.71
N PRO A 269 -2.74 -6.53 -14.73
CA PRO A 269 -3.27 -5.68 -15.79
C PRO A 269 -2.57 -5.88 -17.14
N GLU A 270 -1.35 -6.42 -17.14
CA GLU A 270 -0.55 -6.63 -18.35
C GLU A 270 -0.88 -7.93 -19.06
N PHE A 271 -1.62 -8.84 -18.41
CA PHE A 271 -1.99 -10.12 -19.01
C PHE A 271 -3.25 -9.93 -19.89
N THR A 272 -3.09 -10.13 -21.20
CA THR A 272 -4.12 -9.85 -22.22
C THR A 272 -4.75 -11.09 -22.87
N LYS A 273 -4.31 -12.31 -22.50
CA LYS A 273 -4.79 -13.56 -23.12
C LYS A 273 -6.07 -14.11 -22.48
N GLY A 274 -6.52 -13.54 -21.40
CA GLY A 274 -7.63 -13.96 -20.54
C GLY A 274 -7.51 -13.26 -19.20
N THR A 275 -7.67 -13.98 -18.09
CA THR A 275 -7.46 -13.45 -16.75
C THR A 275 -6.18 -14.01 -16.12
N ARG A 276 -5.47 -13.21 -15.35
CA ARG A 276 -4.41 -13.66 -14.46
C ARG A 276 -4.62 -13.05 -13.08
N PHE A 277 -4.88 -13.91 -12.10
CA PHE A 277 -4.86 -13.55 -10.69
C PHE A 277 -3.47 -13.77 -10.11
N VAL A 278 -3.05 -12.87 -9.25
CA VAL A 278 -1.75 -12.90 -8.54
C VAL A 278 -2.02 -12.86 -7.04
N LEU A 279 -1.78 -13.99 -6.37
CA LEU A 279 -1.72 -14.05 -4.92
C LEU A 279 -0.28 -13.80 -4.48
N GLU A 280 -0.03 -12.68 -3.82
CA GLU A 280 1.26 -12.33 -3.25
C GLU A 280 1.23 -12.49 -1.74
N LEU A 281 2.24 -13.16 -1.17
CA LEU A 281 2.39 -13.41 0.26
C LEU A 281 3.76 -12.94 0.74
N HIS A 282 3.81 -12.30 1.91
CA HIS A 282 5.04 -11.81 2.53
C HIS A 282 5.29 -12.57 3.84
N THR A 283 6.45 -13.29 3.90
CA THR A 283 6.85 -14.11 5.05
C THR A 283 8.12 -13.61 5.72
#